data_9adb42943c59cc4035bdb22b5e0cce79
#
_entry.id   9adb42943c59cc4035bdb22b5e0cce79
#
_cell.length_a   1.000
_cell.length_b   1.000
_cell.length_c   1.000
_cell.angle_alpha   90.00
_cell.angle_beta   90.00
_cell.angle_gamma   90.00
#
_symmetry.space_group_name_H-M   'P 1'
#
loop_
_entity.id
_entity.type
_entity.pdbx_description
1 polymer ?
#
loop_
_entity_poly.entity_id
_entity_poly.type
_entity_poly.pdbx_seq_one_letter_code
_entity_poly.pdbx_strand_id
1 'polypeptide(L)'
;MDVDRRQATAYRVAALGLADRGSARPGDLAVLDLGVQEYTPGSVQVGLAARTDAALGDDRLLMVWAARGAPHLHRRRDLGRLVKALWPLSDADASARIKSAQIPEGVKLGITAFEATAAAFREVVTRSMPRGEASTEVSRRVPRELTYDCRTCRARHIAGNVWQVSGLAGGVQVEARGKDATLGPIRNAPPQPVANEGIEELIVTYLRLLGPAGPAEVAKYLGSATAEIKKGWPADGLEEVRLDGRKTWIPAGSAAALASAGPVRGVRFVPAMDALLQARDRDVLVPERARQKEVWRILGNPGVILVDGEIAGVWRAKTAGRKRVELTVTPFGTLTARSRKALEEESAVVARARDVPEATVTYT
;
A
#
# COMPACT_ATOMS: atom_id res chain seq x y z
N MET A 1 -5.50 -8.59 -26.86
CA MET A 1 -5.92 -7.17 -26.95
C MET A 1 -4.69 -6.29 -26.80
N ASP A 2 -4.58 -5.24 -27.61
CA ASP A 2 -3.52 -4.22 -27.49
C ASP A 2 -4.10 -2.98 -26.81
N VAL A 3 -3.36 -2.43 -25.86
CA VAL A 3 -3.70 -1.22 -25.13
C VAL A 3 -2.47 -0.33 -24.98
N ASP A 4 -2.66 0.96 -24.97
CA ASP A 4 -1.60 1.92 -24.66
C ASP A 4 -1.56 2.27 -23.16
N ARG A 5 -0.52 2.98 -22.74
CA ARG A 5 -0.35 3.37 -21.33
C ARG A 5 -1.48 4.28 -20.83
N ARG A 6 -2.06 5.16 -21.69
CA ARG A 6 -3.12 6.07 -21.26
C ARG A 6 -4.39 5.32 -20.95
N GLN A 7 -4.75 4.36 -21.79
CA GLN A 7 -5.88 3.46 -21.56
C GLN A 7 -5.68 2.63 -20.28
N ALA A 8 -4.47 2.04 -20.08
CA ALA A 8 -4.17 1.32 -18.86
C ALA A 8 -4.21 2.21 -17.60
N THR A 9 -3.72 3.45 -17.68
CA THR A 9 -3.78 4.42 -16.57
C THR A 9 -5.22 4.82 -16.27
N ALA A 10 -6.03 5.12 -17.28
CA ALA A 10 -7.45 5.43 -17.12
C ALA A 10 -8.22 4.29 -16.47
N TYR A 11 -7.97 3.05 -16.89
CA TYR A 11 -8.53 1.85 -16.27
C TYR A 11 -8.17 1.77 -14.78
N ARG A 12 -6.88 1.91 -14.41
CA ARG A 12 -6.41 1.85 -13.02
C ARG A 12 -7.05 2.94 -12.15
N VAL A 13 -7.14 4.16 -12.68
CA VAL A 13 -7.79 5.29 -11.99
C VAL A 13 -9.26 5.00 -11.72
N ALA A 14 -9.98 4.44 -12.70
CA ALA A 14 -11.37 4.02 -12.54
C ALA A 14 -11.51 2.82 -11.59
N ALA A 15 -10.73 1.76 -11.77
CA ALA A 15 -10.78 0.56 -10.95
C ALA A 15 -10.47 0.83 -9.46
N LEU A 16 -9.63 1.82 -9.18
CA LEU A 16 -9.31 2.28 -7.83
C LEU A 16 -10.30 3.32 -7.28
N GLY A 17 -11.36 3.68 -8.01
CA GLY A 17 -12.37 4.66 -7.60
C GLY A 17 -11.86 6.10 -7.55
N LEU A 18 -10.84 6.44 -8.33
CA LEU A 18 -10.28 7.81 -8.40
C LEU A 18 -10.88 8.65 -9.52
N ALA A 19 -11.58 8.03 -10.50
CA ALA A 19 -12.26 8.74 -11.57
C ALA A 19 -13.43 9.58 -11.02
N ASP A 20 -14.34 8.91 -10.31
CA ASP A 20 -15.51 9.52 -9.71
C ASP A 20 -15.53 9.29 -8.21
N ARG A 21 -15.77 10.38 -7.45
CA ARG A 21 -15.97 10.28 -6.01
C ARG A 21 -17.43 9.92 -5.74
N GLY A 22 -17.64 8.77 -5.14
CA GLY A 22 -18.97 8.29 -4.78
C GLY A 22 -19.36 8.62 -3.35
N SER A 23 -20.49 8.03 -2.90
CA SER A 23 -21.01 8.11 -1.54
C SER A 23 -20.89 6.79 -0.77
N ALA A 24 -20.17 5.79 -1.32
CA ALA A 24 -19.97 4.51 -0.68
C ALA A 24 -19.25 4.65 0.66
N ARG A 25 -19.64 3.88 1.67
CA ARG A 25 -18.91 3.86 2.95
C ARG A 25 -17.48 3.36 2.72
N PRO A 26 -16.48 3.82 3.53
CA PRO A 26 -15.09 3.41 3.37
C PRO A 26 -14.89 1.90 3.23
N GLY A 27 -15.56 1.09 4.07
CA GLY A 27 -15.47 -0.36 4.04
C GLY A 27 -15.97 -1.02 2.74
N ASP A 28 -16.66 -0.30 1.88
CA ASP A 28 -17.20 -0.81 0.62
C ASP A 28 -16.38 -0.42 -0.61
N LEU A 29 -15.31 0.39 -0.42
CA LEU A 29 -14.41 0.83 -1.49
C LEU A 29 -13.54 -0.33 -2.01
N ALA A 30 -13.46 -0.50 -3.32
CA ALA A 30 -12.68 -1.56 -3.97
C ALA A 30 -11.18 -1.51 -3.64
N VAL A 31 -10.62 -0.33 -3.41
CA VAL A 31 -9.20 -0.15 -3.05
C VAL A 31 -8.80 -0.92 -1.78
N LEU A 32 -9.76 -1.20 -0.88
CA LEU A 32 -9.50 -1.97 0.34
C LEU A 32 -9.21 -3.46 0.10
N ASP A 33 -9.42 -3.96 -1.11
CA ASP A 33 -9.02 -5.32 -1.46
C ASP A 33 -7.48 -5.46 -1.52
N LEU A 34 -6.77 -4.35 -1.81
CA LEU A 34 -5.30 -4.24 -1.65
C LEU A 34 -4.89 -3.54 -0.36
N GLY A 35 -5.84 -2.88 0.30
CA GLY A 35 -5.61 -2.02 1.45
C GLY A 35 -5.13 -0.61 1.09
N VAL A 36 -5.37 0.33 2.00
CA VAL A 36 -4.91 1.72 1.87
C VAL A 36 -3.73 1.94 2.79
N GLN A 37 -2.56 2.23 2.23
CA GLN A 37 -1.33 2.37 3.00
C GLN A 37 -1.29 3.68 3.79
N GLU A 38 -0.98 3.59 5.07
CA GLU A 38 -0.62 4.75 5.89
C GLU A 38 0.88 5.00 5.78
N TYR A 39 1.28 5.84 4.85
CA TYR A 39 2.69 6.21 4.65
C TYR A 39 3.13 7.34 5.58
N THR A 40 2.35 8.40 5.64
CA THR A 40 2.49 9.51 6.61
C THR A 40 1.20 9.65 7.39
N PRO A 41 1.22 10.22 8.62
CA PRO A 41 0.00 10.41 9.40
C PRO A 41 -1.11 11.10 8.57
N GLY A 42 -2.26 10.46 8.47
CA GLY A 42 -3.43 10.93 7.72
C GLY A 42 -3.42 10.65 6.22
N SER A 43 -2.46 9.88 5.68
CA SER A 43 -2.49 9.51 4.26
C SER A 43 -3.64 8.55 3.94
N VAL A 44 -4.04 7.69 4.87
CA VAL A 44 -5.25 6.85 4.71
C VAL A 44 -6.49 7.71 4.55
N GLN A 45 -6.70 8.70 5.42
CA GLN A 45 -7.87 9.57 5.37
C GLN A 45 -7.95 10.32 4.05
N VAL A 46 -6.84 10.86 3.55
CA VAL A 46 -6.77 11.52 2.24
C VAL A 46 -7.06 10.51 1.11
N GLY A 47 -6.50 9.30 1.20
CA GLY A 47 -6.75 8.23 0.22
C GLY A 47 -8.21 7.78 0.15
N LEU A 48 -8.89 7.68 1.28
CA LEU A 48 -10.33 7.40 1.34
C LEU A 48 -11.14 8.58 0.80
N ALA A 49 -10.85 9.82 1.25
CA ALA A 49 -11.56 11.02 0.84
C ALA A 49 -11.42 11.32 -0.66
N ALA A 50 -10.34 10.89 -1.30
CA ALA A 50 -10.20 10.96 -2.76
C ALA A 50 -11.24 10.11 -3.50
N ARG A 51 -11.89 9.14 -2.83
CA ARG A 51 -12.80 8.13 -3.40
C ARG A 51 -14.24 8.23 -2.93
N THR A 52 -14.48 8.85 -1.76
CA THR A 52 -15.82 8.94 -1.22
C THR A 52 -16.07 10.26 -0.48
N ASP A 53 -17.32 10.74 -0.58
CA ASP A 53 -17.81 11.85 0.21
C ASP A 53 -18.47 11.43 1.54
N ALA A 54 -18.59 10.12 1.78
CA ALA A 54 -19.06 9.58 3.05
C ALA A 54 -18.13 9.91 4.22
N ALA A 55 -18.63 9.80 5.44
CA ALA A 55 -17.80 9.89 6.64
C ALA A 55 -16.68 8.85 6.61
N LEU A 56 -15.45 9.26 6.98
CA LEU A 56 -14.25 8.42 6.82
C LEU A 56 -14.07 7.38 7.94
N GLY A 57 -14.77 7.53 9.05
CA GLY A 57 -14.79 6.52 10.13
C GLY A 57 -15.59 5.31 9.74
N ASP A 58 -15.01 4.11 9.91
CA ASP A 58 -15.68 2.84 9.66
C ASP A 58 -15.08 1.76 10.58
N ASP A 59 -15.88 1.26 11.52
CA ASP A 59 -15.49 0.26 12.52
C ASP A 59 -15.21 -1.13 11.93
N ARG A 60 -15.63 -1.35 10.69
CA ARG A 60 -15.30 -2.56 9.92
C ARG A 60 -13.84 -2.62 9.49
N LEU A 61 -13.09 -1.51 9.66
CA LEU A 61 -11.73 -1.34 9.19
C LEU A 61 -10.72 -1.45 10.32
N LEU A 62 -9.50 -1.86 9.96
CA LEU A 62 -8.41 -2.10 10.89
C LEU A 62 -7.07 -1.82 10.23
N MET A 63 -6.16 -1.20 10.96
CA MET A 63 -4.79 -0.98 10.52
C MET A 63 -3.91 -2.18 10.88
N VAL A 64 -3.31 -2.83 9.88
CA VAL A 64 -2.40 -3.96 10.05
C VAL A 64 -1.15 -3.78 9.20
N TRP A 65 -0.07 -4.46 9.53
CA TRP A 65 1.04 -4.61 8.60
C TRP A 65 0.66 -5.65 7.54
N ALA A 66 0.65 -5.22 6.29
CA ALA A 66 0.29 -6.05 5.14
C ALA A 66 1.43 -6.14 4.12
N ALA A 67 1.17 -5.91 2.85
CA ALA A 67 2.17 -6.05 1.80
C ALA A 67 3.49 -5.33 2.13
N ARG A 68 4.61 -6.04 2.05
CA ARG A 68 5.97 -5.57 2.41
C ARG A 68 6.13 -5.08 3.86
N GLY A 69 5.25 -5.51 4.77
CA GLY A 69 5.26 -5.05 6.16
C GLY A 69 4.87 -3.58 6.34
N ALA A 70 4.33 -2.93 5.33
CA ALA A 70 3.81 -1.58 5.47
C ALA A 70 2.43 -1.59 6.15
N PRO A 71 2.10 -0.57 6.96
CA PRO A 71 0.79 -0.49 7.59
C PRO A 71 -0.26 -0.10 6.55
N HIS A 72 -1.31 -0.92 6.48
CA HIS A 72 -2.45 -0.72 5.58
C HIS A 72 -3.76 -0.85 6.35
N LEU A 73 -4.73 -0.02 5.98
CA LEU A 73 -6.10 -0.17 6.42
C LEU A 73 -6.76 -1.26 5.58
N HIS A 74 -7.33 -2.28 6.25
CA HIS A 74 -8.05 -3.39 5.63
C HIS A 74 -9.39 -3.62 6.32
N ARG A 75 -10.28 -4.35 5.67
CA ARG A 75 -11.53 -4.82 6.30
C ARG A 75 -11.22 -5.95 7.27
N ARG A 76 -11.80 -5.92 8.45
CA ARG A 76 -11.67 -7.00 9.47
C ARG A 76 -12.05 -8.36 8.91
N ARG A 77 -13.12 -8.44 8.14
CA ARG A 77 -13.62 -9.68 7.53
C ARG A 77 -12.63 -10.33 6.56
N ASP A 78 -11.72 -9.56 5.97
CA ASP A 78 -10.79 -10.04 4.94
C ASP A 78 -9.45 -10.54 5.53
N LEU A 79 -9.19 -10.31 6.83
CA LEU A 79 -7.91 -10.63 7.45
C LEU A 79 -7.56 -12.12 7.40
N GLY A 80 -8.56 -13.02 7.49
CA GLY A 80 -8.33 -14.46 7.40
C GLY A 80 -7.78 -14.90 6.04
N ARG A 81 -8.28 -14.32 4.93
CA ARG A 81 -7.74 -14.56 3.59
C ARG A 81 -6.39 -13.86 3.41
N LEU A 82 -6.31 -12.62 3.86
CA LEU A 82 -5.11 -11.80 3.69
C LEU A 82 -3.88 -12.41 4.37
N VAL A 83 -4.02 -12.91 5.59
CA VAL A 83 -2.90 -13.52 6.33
C VAL A 83 -2.35 -14.75 5.61
N LYS A 84 -3.23 -15.59 5.04
CA LYS A 84 -2.86 -16.77 4.28
C LYS A 84 -2.20 -16.40 2.94
N ALA A 85 -2.74 -15.43 2.21
CA ALA A 85 -2.20 -14.96 0.94
C ALA A 85 -0.87 -14.22 1.09
N LEU A 86 -0.62 -13.55 2.22
CA LEU A 86 0.64 -12.88 2.52
C LEU A 86 1.68 -13.79 3.19
N TRP A 87 1.32 -15.03 3.60
CA TRP A 87 2.29 -15.98 4.11
C TRP A 87 3.31 -16.33 3.02
N PRO A 88 4.58 -16.59 3.34
CA PRO A 88 5.58 -16.94 2.33
C PRO A 88 5.21 -18.22 1.56
N LEU A 89 5.52 -18.24 0.26
CA LEU A 89 5.30 -19.39 -0.62
C LEU A 89 6.33 -20.52 -0.39
N SER A 90 7.52 -20.14 0.06
CA SER A 90 8.66 -21.03 0.26
C SER A 90 9.71 -20.33 1.11
N ASP A 91 10.76 -21.04 1.53
CA ASP A 91 11.92 -20.45 2.20
C ASP A 91 12.63 -19.41 1.34
N ALA A 92 12.69 -19.62 0.03
CA ALA A 92 13.26 -18.66 -0.91
C ALA A 92 12.44 -17.37 -0.97
N ASP A 93 11.10 -17.46 -0.97
CA ASP A 93 10.22 -16.30 -0.90
C ASP A 93 10.33 -15.58 0.44
N ALA A 94 10.34 -16.32 1.55
CA ALA A 94 10.54 -15.76 2.89
C ALA A 94 11.86 -14.99 2.98
N SER A 95 12.95 -15.59 2.54
CA SER A 95 14.28 -14.98 2.51
C SER A 95 14.31 -13.70 1.65
N ALA A 96 13.64 -13.71 0.50
CA ALA A 96 13.53 -12.52 -0.36
C ALA A 96 12.78 -11.37 0.33
N ARG A 97 11.71 -11.67 1.07
CA ARG A 97 10.90 -10.67 1.80
C ARG A 97 11.61 -10.11 3.04
N ILE A 98 12.40 -10.92 3.73
CA ILE A 98 13.17 -10.50 4.92
C ILE A 98 14.43 -9.73 4.51
N LYS A 99 15.00 -9.99 3.37
CA LYS A 99 16.31 -9.52 2.87
C LYS A 99 16.89 -8.34 3.66
N SER A 100 17.93 -8.61 4.47
CA SER A 100 18.54 -7.62 5.35
C SER A 100 20.03 -7.90 5.53
N ALA A 101 20.87 -6.91 5.31
CA ALA A 101 22.30 -7.00 5.59
C ALA A 101 22.61 -7.04 7.10
N GLN A 102 21.66 -6.66 7.96
CA GLN A 102 21.83 -6.65 9.41
C GLN A 102 21.71 -8.03 10.04
N ILE A 103 20.99 -8.95 9.39
CA ILE A 103 20.71 -10.31 9.88
C ILE A 103 20.91 -11.35 8.78
N PRO A 104 22.10 -11.49 8.16
CA PRO A 104 22.31 -12.39 7.04
C PRO A 104 22.01 -13.86 7.39
N GLU A 105 22.33 -14.30 8.60
CA GLU A 105 22.01 -15.65 9.08
C GLU A 105 20.51 -15.81 9.35
N GLY A 106 19.85 -14.77 9.87
CA GLY A 106 18.40 -14.76 10.07
C GLY A 106 17.60 -14.87 8.75
N VAL A 107 18.13 -14.32 7.66
CA VAL A 107 17.53 -14.45 6.32
C VAL A 107 17.49 -15.90 5.86
N LYS A 108 18.49 -16.72 6.23
CA LYS A 108 18.58 -18.14 5.88
C LYS A 108 17.55 -19.04 6.59
N LEU A 109 16.93 -18.54 7.67
CA LEU A 109 15.87 -19.27 8.38
C LEU A 109 14.57 -19.41 7.57
N GLY A 110 14.41 -18.65 6.49
CA GLY A 110 13.25 -18.77 5.61
C GLY A 110 11.92 -18.61 6.33
N ILE A 111 11.00 -19.55 6.14
CA ILE A 111 9.65 -19.56 6.76
C ILE A 111 9.75 -19.63 8.29
N THR A 112 10.74 -20.34 8.85
CA THR A 112 10.94 -20.43 10.31
C THR A 112 11.12 -19.06 10.97
N ALA A 113 11.69 -18.06 10.25
CA ALA A 113 11.78 -16.70 10.76
C ALA A 113 10.39 -16.05 10.94
N PHE A 114 9.47 -16.31 10.01
CA PHE A 114 8.08 -15.84 10.10
C PHE A 114 7.32 -16.55 11.23
N GLU A 115 7.47 -17.88 11.32
CA GLU A 115 6.81 -18.71 12.34
C GLU A 115 7.21 -18.26 13.73
N ALA A 116 8.51 -18.20 14.01
CA ALA A 116 9.03 -17.80 15.31
C ALA A 116 8.61 -16.38 15.69
N THR A 117 8.62 -15.45 14.72
CA THR A 117 8.24 -14.06 14.98
C THR A 117 6.74 -13.94 15.22
N ALA A 118 5.90 -14.64 14.45
CA ALA A 118 4.45 -14.63 14.62
C ALA A 118 4.05 -15.26 15.97
N ALA A 119 4.67 -16.38 16.37
CA ALA A 119 4.45 -17.00 17.67
C ALA A 119 4.83 -16.05 18.82
N ALA A 120 6.00 -15.41 18.74
CA ALA A 120 6.44 -14.45 19.75
C ALA A 120 5.48 -13.24 19.87
N PHE A 121 4.92 -12.76 18.77
CA PHE A 121 3.89 -11.72 18.80
C PHE A 121 2.63 -12.16 19.54
N ARG A 122 2.15 -13.37 19.31
CA ARG A 122 0.94 -13.91 19.96
C ARG A 122 1.11 -14.06 21.47
N GLU A 123 2.32 -14.38 21.92
CA GLU A 123 2.64 -14.45 23.34
C GLU A 123 2.76 -13.07 24.00
N VAL A 124 3.33 -12.09 23.27
CA VAL A 124 3.68 -10.79 23.83
C VAL A 124 2.54 -9.79 23.74
N VAL A 125 1.91 -9.67 22.57
CA VAL A 125 0.91 -8.60 22.31
C VAL A 125 -0.49 -9.10 22.68
N THR A 126 -0.73 -9.29 23.97
CA THR A 126 -2.02 -9.68 24.52
C THR A 126 -2.90 -8.52 24.95
N ARG A 127 -2.34 -7.31 24.99
CA ARG A 127 -2.97 -6.03 25.29
C ARG A 127 -2.38 -4.93 24.43
N SER A 128 -3.02 -3.77 24.40
CA SER A 128 -2.38 -2.57 23.81
C SER A 128 -1.10 -2.23 24.56
N MET A 129 -0.01 -2.00 23.82
CA MET A 129 1.29 -1.68 24.39
C MET A 129 2.14 -0.79 23.47
N PRO A 130 3.09 -0.03 24.01
CA PRO A 130 4.04 0.73 23.21
C PRO A 130 4.85 -0.17 22.28
N ARG A 131 5.04 0.26 21.03
CA ARG A 131 5.82 -0.49 20.03
C ARG A 131 7.23 -0.85 20.51
N GLY A 132 7.88 0.04 21.26
CA GLY A 132 9.21 -0.22 21.82
C GLY A 132 9.22 -1.37 22.85
N GLU A 133 8.23 -1.43 23.73
CA GLU A 133 8.01 -2.51 24.70
C GLU A 133 7.79 -3.84 23.96
N ALA A 134 6.84 -3.86 23.00
CA ALA A 134 6.58 -5.03 22.19
C ALA A 134 7.84 -5.52 21.45
N SER A 135 8.61 -4.60 20.86
CA SER A 135 9.88 -4.95 20.21
C SER A 135 10.89 -5.58 21.15
N THR A 136 11.04 -5.06 22.35
CA THR A 136 11.95 -5.61 23.37
C THR A 136 11.53 -7.03 23.77
N GLU A 137 10.24 -7.22 24.06
CA GLU A 137 9.74 -8.52 24.52
C GLU A 137 9.75 -9.60 23.44
N VAL A 138 9.40 -9.25 22.20
CA VAL A 138 9.50 -10.18 21.05
C VAL A 138 10.96 -10.52 20.76
N SER A 139 11.88 -9.57 20.84
CA SER A 139 13.31 -9.81 20.60
C SER A 139 13.94 -10.84 21.57
N ARG A 140 13.36 -10.99 22.75
CA ARG A 140 13.81 -12.00 23.74
C ARG A 140 13.32 -13.42 23.43
N ARG A 141 12.29 -13.55 22.58
CA ARG A 141 11.60 -14.83 22.28
C ARG A 141 11.92 -15.40 20.91
N VAL A 142 12.46 -14.58 20.02
CA VAL A 142 12.85 -15.04 18.68
C VAL A 142 14.29 -15.55 18.65
N PRO A 143 14.66 -16.38 17.65
CA PRO A 143 16.05 -16.77 17.41
C PRO A 143 16.99 -15.56 17.35
N ARG A 144 18.19 -15.70 17.92
CA ARG A 144 19.18 -14.61 18.00
C ARG A 144 19.55 -14.06 16.63
N GLU A 145 19.54 -14.91 15.61
CA GLU A 145 19.82 -14.61 14.21
C GLU A 145 18.86 -13.59 13.63
N LEU A 146 17.64 -13.44 14.17
CA LEU A 146 16.66 -12.46 13.77
C LEU A 146 16.85 -11.09 14.44
N THR A 147 17.82 -10.98 15.34
CA THR A 147 18.09 -9.75 16.10
C THR A 147 19.46 -9.17 15.75
N TYR A 148 19.62 -7.88 15.94
CA TYR A 148 20.89 -7.17 15.73
C TYR A 148 21.09 -6.06 16.77
N ASP A 149 22.35 -5.65 16.96
CA ASP A 149 22.70 -4.55 17.86
C ASP A 149 22.51 -3.21 17.12
N CYS A 150 21.47 -2.46 17.49
CA CYS A 150 21.11 -1.19 16.87
C CYS A 150 21.93 -0.05 17.51
N ARG A 151 22.77 0.61 16.72
CA ARG A 151 23.55 1.76 17.18
C ARG A 151 22.70 2.95 17.61
N THR A 152 21.60 3.19 16.91
CA THR A 152 20.68 4.32 17.20
C THR A 152 19.93 4.10 18.49
N CYS A 153 19.39 2.91 18.71
CA CYS A 153 18.62 2.58 19.92
C CYS A 153 19.53 2.18 21.10
N ARG A 154 20.81 1.91 20.85
CA ARG A 154 21.78 1.35 21.82
C ARG A 154 21.24 0.07 22.48
N ALA A 155 20.51 -0.73 21.75
CA ALA A 155 19.86 -1.94 22.24
C ALA A 155 19.84 -3.01 21.14
N ARG A 156 19.81 -4.26 21.55
CA ARG A 156 19.57 -5.39 20.64
C ARG A 156 18.08 -5.58 20.44
N HIS A 157 17.65 -5.63 19.20
CA HIS A 157 16.25 -5.87 18.88
C HIS A 157 16.08 -6.57 17.53
N ILE A 158 14.89 -7.13 17.32
CA ILE A 158 14.49 -7.80 16.08
C ILE A 158 14.62 -6.88 14.87
N ALA A 159 15.04 -7.43 13.73
CA ALA A 159 15.12 -6.68 12.49
C ALA A 159 13.74 -6.24 11.98
N GLY A 160 13.65 -4.97 11.57
CA GLY A 160 12.39 -4.34 11.17
C GLY A 160 11.66 -5.08 10.05
N ASN A 161 12.39 -5.68 9.11
CA ASN A 161 11.79 -6.38 7.98
C ASN A 161 10.99 -7.60 8.46
N VAL A 162 11.60 -8.53 9.21
CA VAL A 162 10.90 -9.72 9.70
C VAL A 162 9.82 -9.37 10.71
N TRP A 163 10.07 -8.38 11.57
CA TRP A 163 9.09 -7.83 12.52
C TRP A 163 7.78 -7.42 11.84
N GLN A 164 7.87 -6.60 10.80
CA GLN A 164 6.68 -6.05 10.16
C GLN A 164 5.93 -7.08 9.30
N VAL A 165 6.63 -7.90 8.52
CA VAL A 165 5.97 -8.88 7.65
C VAL A 165 5.29 -10.02 8.41
N SER A 166 5.69 -10.27 9.67
CA SER A 166 5.10 -11.31 10.52
C SER A 166 3.95 -10.80 11.39
N GLY A 167 3.74 -9.48 11.49
CA GLY A 167 2.81 -8.89 12.46
C GLY A 167 1.36 -9.34 12.28
N LEU A 168 0.85 -9.42 11.04
CA LEU A 168 -0.52 -9.89 10.78
C LEU A 168 -0.69 -11.36 11.19
N ALA A 169 0.27 -12.23 10.85
CA ALA A 169 0.27 -13.64 11.26
C ALA A 169 0.41 -13.79 12.78
N GLY A 170 1.11 -12.85 13.42
CA GLY A 170 1.18 -12.71 14.88
C GLY A 170 -0.08 -12.15 15.54
N GLY A 171 -1.14 -11.86 14.77
CA GLY A 171 -2.39 -11.34 15.31
C GLY A 171 -2.32 -9.90 15.82
N VAL A 172 -1.44 -9.08 15.25
CA VAL A 172 -1.17 -7.71 15.71
C VAL A 172 -1.80 -6.66 14.81
N GLN A 173 -2.47 -5.69 15.42
CA GLN A 173 -2.93 -4.44 14.79
C GLN A 173 -2.05 -3.26 15.20
N VAL A 174 -2.03 -2.24 14.35
CA VAL A 174 -1.37 -0.95 14.63
C VAL A 174 -2.44 0.03 15.10
N GLU A 175 -2.46 0.37 16.39
CA GLU A 175 -3.50 1.21 16.99
C GLU A 175 -3.17 2.70 16.91
N ALA A 176 -1.94 3.06 17.19
CA ALA A 176 -1.44 4.43 17.05
C ALA A 176 -0.10 4.44 16.33
N ARG A 177 0.23 5.58 15.74
CA ARG A 177 1.43 5.76 14.91
C ARG A 177 2.20 7.00 15.30
N GLY A 178 3.41 7.12 14.79
CA GLY A 178 4.27 8.25 15.09
C GLY A 178 5.08 8.01 16.36
N LYS A 179 5.24 9.06 17.16
CA LYS A 179 6.10 9.05 18.35
C LYS A 179 5.59 8.10 19.43
N ASP A 180 4.27 8.01 19.55
CA ASP A 180 3.58 7.17 20.55
C ASP A 180 2.96 5.92 19.89
N ALA A 181 3.70 5.30 18.98
CA ALA A 181 3.23 4.13 18.24
C ALA A 181 2.89 2.98 19.20
N THR A 182 1.65 2.49 19.12
CA THR A 182 1.14 1.37 19.91
C THR A 182 0.69 0.23 19.01
N LEU A 183 0.83 -0.98 19.54
CA LEU A 183 0.37 -2.21 18.94
C LEU A 183 -0.65 -2.84 19.89
N GLY A 184 -1.65 -3.49 19.33
CA GLY A 184 -2.63 -4.24 20.10
C GLY A 184 -2.96 -5.58 19.46
N PRO A 185 -3.60 -6.50 20.21
CA PRO A 185 -4.07 -7.75 19.65
C PRO A 185 -5.28 -7.51 18.73
N ILE A 186 -5.32 -8.21 17.62
CA ILE A 186 -6.51 -8.28 16.78
C ILE A 186 -7.55 -9.13 17.51
N ARG A 187 -8.71 -8.55 17.81
CA ARG A 187 -9.82 -9.33 18.37
C ARG A 187 -10.27 -10.40 17.38
N ASN A 188 -10.33 -11.66 17.82
CA ASN A 188 -10.59 -12.83 16.97
C ASN A 188 -9.57 -12.94 15.82
N ALA A 189 -8.29 -12.74 16.12
CA ALA A 189 -7.22 -12.85 15.15
C ALA A 189 -7.26 -14.19 14.40
N PRO A 190 -7.09 -14.20 13.07
CA PRO A 190 -6.97 -15.46 12.34
C PRO A 190 -5.79 -16.28 12.88
N PRO A 191 -5.84 -17.61 12.80
CA PRO A 191 -4.72 -18.46 13.21
C PRO A 191 -3.47 -18.14 12.37
N GLN A 192 -2.31 -18.45 12.93
CA GLN A 192 -1.06 -18.41 12.17
C GLN A 192 -1.15 -19.42 11.01
N PRO A 193 -0.86 -19.00 9.77
CA PRO A 193 -0.87 -19.92 8.64
C PRO A 193 0.25 -20.98 8.77
N VAL A 194 -0.03 -22.18 8.27
CA VAL A 194 0.98 -23.26 8.11
C VAL A 194 1.54 -23.31 6.68
N ALA A 195 0.79 -22.77 5.72
CA ALA A 195 1.17 -22.66 4.32
C ALA A 195 0.52 -21.43 3.68
N ASN A 196 1.05 -21.02 2.52
CA ASN A 196 0.38 -19.99 1.72
C ASN A 196 -0.86 -20.58 1.07
N GLU A 197 -1.99 -19.92 1.29
CA GLU A 197 -3.25 -20.17 0.62
C GLU A 197 -3.83 -18.84 0.14
N GLY A 198 -4.19 -18.75 -1.15
CA GLY A 198 -4.82 -17.55 -1.72
C GLY A 198 -3.88 -16.57 -2.40
N ILE A 199 -2.64 -16.97 -2.71
CA ILE A 199 -1.74 -16.15 -3.54
C ILE A 199 -2.34 -15.86 -4.92
N GLU A 200 -3.02 -16.82 -5.53
CA GLU A 200 -3.70 -16.65 -6.81
C GLU A 200 -4.78 -15.57 -6.73
N GLU A 201 -5.62 -15.59 -5.68
CA GLU A 201 -6.65 -14.58 -5.46
C GLU A 201 -6.03 -13.18 -5.27
N LEU A 202 -4.90 -13.11 -4.56
CA LEU A 202 -4.17 -11.85 -4.37
C LEU A 202 -3.56 -11.33 -5.69
N ILE A 203 -3.04 -12.22 -6.53
CA ILE A 203 -2.56 -11.88 -7.88
C ILE A 203 -3.71 -11.34 -8.72
N VAL A 204 -4.84 -12.05 -8.76
CA VAL A 204 -6.05 -11.62 -9.48
C VAL A 204 -6.53 -10.25 -8.96
N THR A 205 -6.52 -10.03 -7.65
CA THR A 205 -6.90 -8.74 -7.04
C THR A 205 -5.94 -7.62 -7.46
N TYR A 206 -4.63 -7.89 -7.45
CA TYR A 206 -3.65 -6.93 -7.95
C TYR A 206 -3.89 -6.58 -9.42
N LEU A 207 -4.07 -7.59 -10.26
CA LEU A 207 -4.30 -7.39 -11.69
C LEU A 207 -5.62 -6.67 -11.97
N ARG A 208 -6.67 -6.93 -11.20
CA ARG A 208 -7.97 -6.25 -11.31
C ARG A 208 -7.88 -4.75 -10.98
N LEU A 209 -7.04 -4.36 -10.03
CA LEU A 209 -6.96 -2.97 -9.57
C LEU A 209 -5.78 -2.19 -10.17
N LEU A 210 -4.68 -2.88 -10.47
CA LEU A 210 -3.42 -2.28 -10.94
C LEU A 210 -2.91 -2.88 -12.25
N GLY A 211 -3.70 -3.75 -12.88
CA GLY A 211 -3.39 -4.32 -14.20
C GLY A 211 -3.63 -3.34 -15.36
N PRO A 212 -3.31 -3.76 -16.59
CA PRO A 212 -2.67 -5.03 -16.90
C PRO A 212 -1.22 -5.05 -16.44
N ALA A 213 -0.74 -6.19 -15.96
CA ALA A 213 0.62 -6.33 -15.43
C ALA A 213 1.13 -7.79 -15.54
N GLY A 214 2.40 -8.02 -15.20
CA GLY A 214 3.01 -9.34 -15.22
C GLY A 214 3.52 -9.81 -13.85
N PRO A 215 4.07 -11.05 -13.78
CA PRO A 215 4.59 -11.61 -12.54
C PRO A 215 5.68 -10.76 -11.86
N ALA A 216 6.45 -10.01 -12.62
CA ALA A 216 7.51 -9.14 -12.09
C ALA A 216 6.94 -7.95 -11.29
N GLU A 217 5.84 -7.36 -11.75
CA GLU A 217 5.17 -6.26 -11.06
C GLU A 217 4.54 -6.75 -9.76
N VAL A 218 3.86 -7.89 -9.78
CA VAL A 218 3.27 -8.53 -8.59
C VAL A 218 4.37 -8.89 -7.57
N ALA A 219 5.47 -9.50 -8.02
CA ALA A 219 6.61 -9.82 -7.17
C ALA A 219 7.16 -8.57 -6.46
N LYS A 220 7.40 -7.50 -7.19
CA LYS A 220 7.84 -6.23 -6.62
C LYS A 220 6.81 -5.62 -5.66
N TYR A 221 5.51 -5.78 -5.93
CA TYR A 221 4.45 -5.32 -5.03
C TYR A 221 4.49 -6.08 -3.70
N LEU A 222 4.72 -7.38 -3.72
CA LEU A 222 4.77 -8.23 -2.52
C LEU A 222 6.14 -8.24 -1.82
N GLY A 223 7.20 -7.74 -2.47
CA GLY A 223 8.57 -7.86 -1.98
C GLY A 223 9.14 -9.28 -2.17
N SER A 224 8.57 -10.03 -3.10
CA SER A 224 8.91 -11.41 -3.45
C SER A 224 9.84 -11.48 -4.67
N ALA A 225 10.29 -12.69 -5.00
CA ALA A 225 11.00 -12.97 -6.24
C ALA A 225 10.01 -13.35 -7.36
N THR A 226 10.30 -12.91 -8.60
CA THR A 226 9.46 -13.21 -9.76
C THR A 226 9.26 -14.72 -9.99
N ALA A 227 10.30 -15.52 -9.72
CA ALA A 227 10.24 -16.98 -9.84
C ALA A 227 9.23 -17.60 -8.88
N GLU A 228 9.15 -17.08 -7.65
CA GLU A 228 8.19 -17.54 -6.64
C GLU A 228 6.74 -17.18 -7.04
N ILE A 229 6.51 -15.96 -7.48
CA ILE A 229 5.18 -15.54 -7.94
C ILE A 229 4.71 -16.33 -9.18
N LYS A 230 5.62 -16.73 -10.06
CA LYS A 230 5.27 -17.57 -11.20
C LYS A 230 4.73 -18.96 -10.80
N LYS A 231 5.15 -19.51 -9.64
CA LYS A 231 4.64 -20.78 -9.12
C LYS A 231 3.17 -20.70 -8.69
N GLY A 232 2.75 -19.55 -8.18
CA GLY A 232 1.36 -19.27 -7.78
C GLY A 232 0.60 -18.43 -8.81
N TRP A 233 1.09 -18.34 -10.06
CA TRP A 233 0.38 -17.59 -11.09
C TRP A 233 -0.86 -18.36 -11.53
N PRO A 234 -2.06 -17.71 -11.60
CA PRO A 234 -3.28 -18.36 -12.00
C PRO A 234 -3.13 -19.03 -13.37
N ALA A 235 -3.53 -20.31 -13.46
CA ALA A 235 -3.52 -21.05 -14.72
C ALA A 235 -4.63 -20.58 -15.66
N ASP A 236 -5.78 -20.21 -15.09
CA ASP A 236 -7.01 -19.86 -15.79
C ASP A 236 -7.54 -18.48 -15.34
N GLY A 237 -8.51 -17.94 -16.09
CA GLY A 237 -9.21 -16.71 -15.73
C GLY A 237 -8.46 -15.41 -16.02
N LEU A 238 -7.28 -15.48 -16.65
CA LEU A 238 -6.52 -14.32 -17.09
C LEU A 238 -6.53 -14.21 -18.62
N GLU A 239 -6.67 -13.00 -19.12
CA GLU A 239 -6.49 -12.67 -20.55
C GLU A 239 -5.14 -11.99 -20.76
N GLU A 240 -4.47 -12.39 -21.86
CA GLU A 240 -3.24 -11.74 -22.31
C GLU A 240 -3.54 -10.38 -22.94
N VAL A 241 -2.80 -9.38 -22.53
CA VAL A 241 -2.88 -8.00 -23.01
C VAL A 241 -1.48 -7.53 -23.41
N ARG A 242 -1.37 -6.87 -24.55
CA ARG A 242 -0.15 -6.18 -24.97
C ARG A 242 -0.24 -4.71 -24.57
N LEU A 243 0.46 -4.36 -23.50
CA LEU A 243 0.57 -2.98 -23.03
C LEU A 243 1.82 -2.33 -23.65
N ASP A 244 1.63 -1.41 -24.58
CA ASP A 244 2.71 -0.83 -25.39
C ASP A 244 3.65 -1.92 -25.96
N GLY A 245 3.06 -3.00 -26.50
CA GLY A 245 3.77 -4.15 -27.05
C GLY A 245 4.30 -5.16 -26.02
N ARG A 246 4.30 -4.86 -24.73
CA ARG A 246 4.74 -5.78 -23.66
C ARG A 246 3.64 -6.75 -23.29
N LYS A 247 3.99 -8.04 -23.14
CA LYS A 247 3.08 -9.08 -22.67
C LYS A 247 2.74 -8.87 -21.19
N THR A 248 1.46 -8.70 -20.91
CA THR A 248 0.87 -8.53 -19.57
C THR A 248 -0.43 -9.31 -19.47
N TRP A 249 -1.07 -9.31 -18.30
CA TRP A 249 -2.30 -10.02 -18.03
C TRP A 249 -3.29 -9.17 -17.25
N ILE A 250 -4.58 -9.47 -17.50
CA ILE A 250 -5.70 -8.90 -16.74
C ILE A 250 -6.71 -10.02 -16.46
N PRO A 251 -7.47 -9.99 -15.35
CA PRO A 251 -8.58 -10.95 -15.17
C PRO A 251 -9.60 -10.82 -16.30
N ALA A 252 -10.07 -11.95 -16.84
CA ALA A 252 -11.03 -11.99 -17.93
C ALA A 252 -12.28 -11.14 -17.67
N GLY A 253 -12.79 -11.15 -16.42
CA GLY A 253 -13.90 -10.29 -16.00
C GLY A 253 -13.61 -8.79 -16.01
N SER A 254 -12.34 -8.39 -16.18
CA SER A 254 -11.92 -6.97 -16.25
C SER A 254 -11.55 -6.52 -17.67
N ALA A 255 -11.45 -7.45 -18.63
CA ALA A 255 -10.99 -7.16 -19.98
C ALA A 255 -11.89 -6.16 -20.71
N ALA A 256 -13.22 -6.29 -20.59
CA ALA A 256 -14.17 -5.37 -21.17
C ALA A 256 -14.04 -3.95 -20.59
N ALA A 257 -13.84 -3.84 -19.27
CA ALA A 257 -13.63 -2.54 -18.62
C ALA A 257 -12.30 -1.89 -19.04
N LEU A 258 -11.24 -2.68 -19.23
CA LEU A 258 -9.98 -2.19 -19.78
C LEU A 258 -10.16 -1.74 -21.25
N ALA A 259 -10.83 -2.54 -22.08
CA ALA A 259 -11.05 -2.23 -23.50
C ALA A 259 -11.85 -0.94 -23.70
N SER A 260 -12.81 -0.66 -22.81
CA SER A 260 -13.66 0.54 -22.84
C SER A 260 -13.12 1.70 -22.01
N ALA A 261 -11.96 1.55 -21.35
CA ALA A 261 -11.40 2.61 -20.52
C ALA A 261 -11.09 3.85 -21.37
N GLY A 262 -11.78 4.92 -21.07
CA GLY A 262 -11.70 6.19 -21.77
C GLY A 262 -11.11 7.32 -20.90
N PRO A 263 -11.00 8.53 -21.43
CA PRO A 263 -10.43 9.66 -20.73
C PRO A 263 -11.16 9.95 -19.42
N VAL A 264 -10.43 9.93 -18.31
CA VAL A 264 -10.92 10.42 -17.02
C VAL A 264 -10.91 11.95 -17.02
N ARG A 265 -11.84 12.58 -16.32
CA ARG A 265 -11.93 14.03 -16.19
C ARG A 265 -11.79 14.47 -14.74
N GLY A 266 -11.28 15.67 -14.54
CA GLY A 266 -11.18 16.31 -13.24
C GLY A 266 -9.81 16.15 -12.58
N VAL A 267 -9.74 16.54 -11.30
CA VAL A 267 -8.50 16.56 -10.54
C VAL A 267 -8.64 15.77 -9.22
N ARG A 268 -7.52 15.23 -8.70
CA ARG A 268 -7.45 14.59 -7.38
C ARG A 268 -6.12 14.85 -6.72
N PHE A 269 -6.15 15.08 -5.40
CA PHE A 269 -4.97 14.93 -4.54
C PHE A 269 -4.87 13.49 -4.08
N VAL A 270 -3.89 12.77 -4.60
CA VAL A 270 -3.63 11.37 -4.25
C VAL A 270 -2.45 11.32 -3.27
N PRO A 271 -2.59 10.72 -2.08
CA PRO A 271 -1.53 10.74 -1.08
C PRO A 271 -0.33 9.90 -1.50
N ALA A 272 0.81 10.14 -0.85
CA ALA A 272 2.00 9.32 -1.04
C ALA A 272 1.70 7.85 -0.74
N MET A 273 2.22 6.96 -1.58
CA MET A 273 2.04 5.50 -1.46
C MET A 273 0.58 5.03 -1.50
N ASP A 274 -0.31 5.83 -2.09
CA ASP A 274 -1.64 5.36 -2.49
C ASP A 274 -1.56 4.08 -3.34
N ALA A 275 -2.63 3.29 -3.38
CA ALA A 275 -2.68 2.05 -4.16
C ALA A 275 -2.27 2.27 -5.62
N LEU A 276 -2.68 3.37 -6.28
CA LEU A 276 -2.26 3.71 -7.63
C LEU A 276 -0.73 3.76 -7.76
N LEU A 277 -0.05 4.38 -6.79
CA LEU A 277 1.40 4.52 -6.77
C LEU A 277 2.15 3.21 -6.39
N GLN A 278 1.39 2.16 -6.06
CA GLN A 278 1.92 0.81 -5.81
C GLN A 278 2.05 -0.03 -7.09
N ALA A 279 1.49 0.41 -8.21
CA ALA A 279 1.80 -0.19 -9.50
C ALA A 279 3.32 -0.12 -9.76
N ARG A 280 3.91 -1.23 -10.21
CA ARG A 280 5.37 -1.37 -10.28
C ARG A 280 5.96 -1.13 -11.66
N ASP A 281 5.15 -0.93 -12.64
CA ASP A 281 5.45 -0.44 -13.98
C ASP A 281 5.33 1.10 -14.02
N ARG A 282 6.25 1.76 -13.33
CA ARG A 282 6.25 3.21 -13.10
C ARG A 282 6.23 4.03 -14.38
N ASP A 283 6.77 3.51 -15.46
CA ASP A 283 6.80 4.09 -16.80
C ASP A 283 5.41 4.22 -17.42
N VAL A 284 4.46 3.35 -17.03
CA VAL A 284 3.05 3.47 -17.44
C VAL A 284 2.40 4.70 -16.80
N LEU A 285 2.64 4.93 -15.51
CA LEU A 285 2.07 6.05 -14.77
C LEU A 285 2.81 7.37 -15.05
N VAL A 286 4.12 7.33 -15.17
CA VAL A 286 5.00 8.49 -15.36
C VAL A 286 6.11 8.11 -16.35
N PRO A 287 5.96 8.42 -17.65
CA PRO A 287 6.92 8.01 -18.68
C PRO A 287 8.32 8.58 -18.48
N GLU A 288 8.43 9.84 -18.06
CA GLU A 288 9.71 10.50 -17.92
C GLU A 288 10.47 10.07 -16.66
N ARG A 289 11.63 9.45 -16.82
CA ARG A 289 12.47 8.98 -15.70
C ARG A 289 12.86 10.05 -14.68
N ALA A 290 13.02 11.30 -15.11
CA ALA A 290 13.31 12.41 -14.21
C ALA A 290 12.15 12.59 -13.23
N ARG A 291 10.91 12.61 -13.74
CA ARG A 291 9.69 12.77 -12.94
C ARG A 291 9.39 11.57 -12.07
N GLN A 292 9.75 10.35 -12.51
CA GLN A 292 9.67 9.16 -11.65
C GLN A 292 10.49 9.34 -10.36
N LYS A 293 11.67 9.99 -10.42
CA LYS A 293 12.50 10.25 -9.23
C LYS A 293 11.87 11.30 -8.31
N GLU A 294 11.01 12.16 -8.81
CA GLU A 294 10.27 13.12 -8.00
C GLU A 294 9.11 12.45 -7.25
N VAL A 295 8.40 11.50 -7.90
CA VAL A 295 7.29 10.74 -7.32
C VAL A 295 7.79 9.67 -6.34
N TRP A 296 8.73 8.83 -6.79
CA TRP A 296 9.26 7.70 -6.01
C TRP A 296 10.67 7.99 -5.50
N ARG A 297 10.75 8.80 -4.46
CA ARG A 297 12.01 9.19 -3.81
C ARG A 297 12.52 8.06 -2.91
N ILE A 298 13.81 8.04 -2.63
CA ILE A 298 14.40 7.11 -1.67
C ILE A 298 13.81 7.34 -0.28
N LEU A 299 13.64 8.61 0.10
CA LEU A 299 13.05 9.03 1.37
C LEU A 299 12.03 10.14 1.12
N GLY A 300 10.91 10.09 1.86
CA GLY A 300 9.91 11.15 1.89
C GLY A 300 9.18 11.31 0.55
N ASN A 301 8.51 10.25 0.07
CA ASN A 301 7.67 10.32 -1.10
C ASN A 301 6.60 11.40 -0.95
N PRO A 302 6.38 12.26 -1.96
CA PRO A 302 5.24 13.16 -2.01
C PRO A 302 3.96 12.42 -2.41
N GLY A 303 2.81 13.05 -2.24
CA GLY A 303 1.61 12.70 -2.98
C GLY A 303 1.69 13.19 -4.42
N VAL A 304 0.74 12.78 -5.25
CA VAL A 304 0.63 13.24 -6.65
C VAL A 304 -0.69 13.95 -6.88
N ILE A 305 -0.70 14.90 -7.81
CA ILE A 305 -1.94 15.42 -8.38
C ILE A 305 -2.28 14.64 -9.64
N LEU A 306 -3.51 14.17 -9.73
CA LEU A 306 -4.09 13.71 -10.99
C LEU A 306 -4.81 14.89 -11.64
N VAL A 307 -4.60 15.05 -12.94
CA VAL A 307 -5.34 15.97 -13.79
C VAL A 307 -5.78 15.16 -15.00
N ASP A 308 -7.08 15.06 -15.19
CA ASP A 308 -7.69 14.29 -16.27
C ASP A 308 -7.14 12.84 -16.37
N GLY A 309 -6.95 12.20 -15.21
CA GLY A 309 -6.47 10.82 -15.07
C GLY A 309 -4.95 10.62 -15.17
N GLU A 310 -4.18 11.64 -15.51
CA GLU A 310 -2.72 11.57 -15.60
C GLU A 310 -2.05 12.18 -14.37
N ILE A 311 -0.89 11.64 -13.98
CA ILE A 311 -0.07 12.25 -12.93
C ILE A 311 0.59 13.52 -13.49
N ALA A 312 0.12 14.67 -13.04
CA ALA A 312 0.52 15.99 -13.55
C ALA A 312 1.48 16.76 -12.63
N GLY A 313 1.86 16.19 -11.51
CA GLY A 313 2.76 16.81 -10.54
C GLY A 313 2.77 16.10 -9.20
N VAL A 314 3.54 16.65 -8.28
CA VAL A 314 3.63 16.17 -6.91
C VAL A 314 3.11 17.23 -5.94
N TRP A 315 2.70 16.80 -4.73
CA TRP A 315 2.30 17.71 -3.67
C TRP A 315 2.78 17.28 -2.31
N ARG A 316 2.92 18.25 -1.42
CA ARG A 316 3.25 18.05 -0.02
C ARG A 316 2.28 18.83 0.85
N ALA A 317 2.03 18.33 2.05
CA ALA A 317 1.20 18.98 3.04
C ALA A 317 2.05 19.38 4.24
N LYS A 318 1.81 20.60 4.75
CA LYS A 318 2.31 21.08 6.04
C LYS A 318 1.12 21.52 6.88
N THR A 319 0.93 20.91 8.03
CA THR A 319 -0.13 21.31 8.96
C THR A 319 0.31 22.57 9.70
N ALA A 320 -0.51 23.60 9.64
CA ALA A 320 -0.30 24.88 10.34
C ALA A 320 -1.27 24.96 11.53
N GLY A 321 -0.86 24.41 12.66
CA GLY A 321 -1.70 24.27 13.84
C GLY A 321 -2.89 23.32 13.61
N ARG A 322 -4.03 23.62 14.29
CA ARG A 322 -5.30 22.88 14.11
C ARG A 322 -6.27 23.58 13.16
N LYS A 323 -5.85 24.66 12.49
CA LYS A 323 -6.77 25.53 11.74
C LYS A 323 -6.69 25.31 10.23
N ARG A 324 -5.53 24.95 9.70
CA ARG A 324 -5.36 24.78 8.26
C ARG A 324 -4.25 23.81 7.87
N VAL A 325 -4.33 23.33 6.64
CA VAL A 325 -3.26 22.60 5.96
C VAL A 325 -2.79 23.40 4.74
N GLU A 326 -1.49 23.56 4.61
CA GLU A 326 -0.85 24.20 3.46
C GLU A 326 -0.41 23.11 2.48
N LEU A 327 -0.91 23.17 1.25
CA LEU A 327 -0.60 22.23 0.17
C LEU A 327 0.34 22.93 -0.82
N THR A 328 1.57 22.44 -0.92
CA THR A 328 2.52 22.91 -1.94
C THR A 328 2.47 21.94 -3.12
N VAL A 329 2.09 22.42 -4.29
CA VAL A 329 2.02 21.69 -5.55
C VAL A 329 3.19 22.06 -6.43
N THR A 330 3.96 21.06 -6.88
CA THR A 330 5.01 21.20 -7.91
C THR A 330 4.52 20.49 -9.16
N PRO A 331 3.97 21.21 -10.15
CA PRO A 331 3.46 20.59 -11.37
C PRO A 331 4.61 20.16 -12.29
N PHE A 332 4.38 19.13 -13.09
CA PHE A 332 5.33 18.63 -14.08
C PHE A 332 5.37 19.46 -15.37
N GLY A 333 4.45 20.34 -15.55
CA GLY A 333 4.34 21.26 -16.67
C GLY A 333 3.34 22.35 -16.34
N THR A 334 2.94 23.13 -17.33
CA THR A 334 2.00 24.23 -17.13
C THR A 334 0.59 23.69 -16.87
N LEU A 335 0.03 23.99 -15.70
CA LEU A 335 -1.39 23.75 -15.42
C LEU A 335 -2.24 24.86 -16.01
N THR A 336 -3.36 24.48 -16.63
CA THR A 336 -4.36 25.44 -17.11
C THR A 336 -5.01 26.18 -15.93
N ALA A 337 -5.56 27.37 -16.18
CA ALA A 337 -6.34 28.11 -15.17
C ALA A 337 -7.50 27.27 -14.61
N ARG A 338 -8.17 26.49 -15.49
CA ARG A 338 -9.23 25.55 -15.08
C ARG A 338 -8.70 24.50 -14.11
N SER A 339 -7.56 23.86 -14.41
CA SER A 339 -6.99 22.83 -13.55
C SER A 339 -6.52 23.38 -12.19
N ARG A 340 -5.96 24.59 -12.18
CA ARG A 340 -5.58 25.28 -10.94
C ARG A 340 -6.80 25.55 -10.06
N LYS A 341 -7.86 26.15 -10.61
CA LYS A 341 -9.10 26.40 -9.89
C LYS A 341 -9.70 25.09 -9.34
N ALA A 342 -9.74 24.04 -10.15
CA ALA A 342 -10.23 22.72 -9.71
C ALA A 342 -9.39 22.11 -8.58
N LEU A 343 -8.06 22.30 -8.57
CA LEU A 343 -7.19 21.86 -7.48
C LEU A 343 -7.41 22.69 -6.19
N GLU A 344 -7.68 24.00 -6.32
CA GLU A 344 -8.05 24.83 -5.19
C GLU A 344 -9.36 24.36 -4.54
N GLU A 345 -10.38 24.08 -5.36
CA GLU A 345 -11.64 23.49 -4.90
C GLU A 345 -11.44 22.09 -4.28
N GLU A 346 -10.65 21.22 -4.92
CA GLU A 346 -10.35 19.87 -4.42
C GLU A 346 -9.55 19.89 -3.11
N SER A 347 -8.83 20.95 -2.79
CA SER A 347 -8.09 21.09 -1.53
C SER A 347 -8.98 20.99 -0.29
N ALA A 348 -10.26 21.36 -0.40
CA ALA A 348 -11.26 21.22 0.65
C ALA A 348 -11.47 19.75 1.06
N VAL A 349 -11.28 18.81 0.13
CA VAL A 349 -11.33 17.37 0.42
C VAL A 349 -10.15 16.95 1.32
N VAL A 350 -8.96 17.51 1.06
CA VAL A 350 -7.79 17.26 1.90
C VAL A 350 -7.97 17.88 3.28
N ALA A 351 -8.56 19.10 3.37
CA ALA A 351 -8.90 19.73 4.64
C ALA A 351 -9.83 18.85 5.47
N ARG A 352 -10.94 18.40 4.88
CA ARG A 352 -11.89 17.47 5.50
C ARG A 352 -11.20 16.18 5.98
N ALA A 353 -10.35 15.57 5.13
CA ALA A 353 -9.63 14.37 5.47
C ALA A 353 -8.62 14.55 6.61
N ARG A 354 -8.12 15.78 6.82
CA ARG A 354 -7.18 16.14 7.88
C ARG A 354 -7.86 16.70 9.13
N ASP A 355 -9.18 16.75 9.14
CA ASP A 355 -9.97 17.32 10.22
C ASP A 355 -9.54 18.78 10.56
N VAL A 356 -9.36 19.59 9.52
CA VAL A 356 -9.06 21.03 9.64
C VAL A 356 -10.06 21.84 8.82
N PRO A 357 -10.40 23.08 9.25
CA PRO A 357 -11.39 23.90 8.57
C PRO A 357 -11.01 24.31 7.14
N GLU A 358 -9.72 24.46 6.86
CA GLU A 358 -9.25 25.11 5.63
C GLU A 358 -8.01 24.42 5.06
N ALA A 359 -7.91 24.39 3.73
CA ALA A 359 -6.69 24.11 3.00
C ALA A 359 -6.33 25.27 2.07
N THR A 360 -5.04 25.55 1.93
CA THR A 360 -4.51 26.54 0.98
C THR A 360 -3.58 25.85 0.00
N VAL A 361 -3.61 26.24 -1.27
CA VAL A 361 -2.76 25.68 -2.33
C VAL A 361 -1.76 26.72 -2.79
N THR A 362 -0.48 26.36 -2.81
CA THR A 362 0.60 27.16 -3.40
C THR A 362 1.28 26.34 -4.49
N TYR A 363 1.82 27.03 -5.50
CA TYR A 363 2.49 26.40 -6.65
C TYR A 363 3.96 26.82 -6.68
N THR A 364 4.87 25.84 -6.96
CA THR A 364 6.32 26.05 -7.03
C THR A 364 6.87 25.62 -8.37
#